data_8bd9c0983ec816919a3911a89d0c12db
#
_entry.id   8bd9c0983ec816919a3911a89d0c12db
#
_cell.length_a   1.000
_cell.length_b   1.000
_cell.length_c   1.000
_cell.angle_alpha   90.00
_cell.angle_beta   90.00
_cell.angle_gamma   90.00
#
_symmetry.space_group_name_H-M   'P 1'
#
loop_
_entity.id
_entity.type
_entity.pdbx_description
1 polymer ?
#
loop_
_entity_poly.entity_id
_entity_poly.type
_entity_poly.pdbx_seq_one_letter_code
_entity_poly.pdbx_strand_id
1 'polypeptide(L)'
;NNVAMGVNIMDSLKGADLGDVPVIPDYIHETYAAIEQTLDGVLECGAVPISIGGDHAITLGELRAIAKKHGKVSLVHFDSHLDLCDTVFGQKYNHGTPFRRAMEEGLIDPEKSVQIGMRGSLYDPDDFKIAADLGFTVIPGDKLHTYSPEDLLKVIKEKVGDNKVFLTFDIDFVDPAYAPGTISGREKEV
;
A
#
# COMPACT_ATOMS: atom_id res chain seq x y z
N ASN A 1 -20.75 -13.42 -6.31
CA ASN A 1 -20.31 -14.74 -5.79
C ASN A 1 -18.84 -14.97 -6.11
N ASN A 2 -18.06 -15.34 -5.12
CA ASN A 2 -16.69 -15.84 -5.36
C ASN A 2 -16.79 -17.35 -5.64
N VAL A 3 -16.62 -17.72 -6.91
CA VAL A 3 -16.80 -19.12 -7.36
C VAL A 3 -15.73 -20.05 -6.76
N ALA A 4 -14.49 -19.57 -6.62
CA ALA A 4 -13.39 -20.38 -6.08
C ALA A 4 -13.58 -20.72 -4.60
N MET A 5 -14.21 -19.83 -3.84
CA MET A 5 -14.49 -20.02 -2.41
C MET A 5 -15.90 -20.55 -2.15
N GLY A 6 -16.77 -20.62 -3.15
CA GLY A 6 -18.16 -21.06 -3.00
C GLY A 6 -19.01 -20.14 -2.11
N VAL A 7 -18.61 -18.88 -1.95
CA VAL A 7 -19.32 -17.93 -1.09
C VAL A 7 -19.93 -16.76 -1.87
N ASN A 8 -21.08 -16.29 -1.42
CA ASN A 8 -21.60 -14.99 -1.80
C ASN A 8 -21.06 -13.94 -0.82
N ILE A 9 -20.27 -13.02 -1.33
CA ILE A 9 -19.60 -12.00 -0.51
C ILE A 9 -20.65 -11.16 0.25
N MET A 10 -21.73 -10.76 -0.43
CA MET A 10 -22.77 -9.90 0.17
C MET A 10 -23.60 -10.61 1.25
N ASP A 11 -23.65 -11.95 1.24
CA ASP A 11 -24.30 -12.72 2.32
C ASP A 11 -23.36 -12.88 3.53
N SER A 12 -22.05 -12.78 3.30
CA SER A 12 -21.01 -13.01 4.31
C SER A 12 -20.52 -11.72 4.96
N LEU A 13 -20.53 -10.61 4.24
CA LEU A 13 -20.03 -9.30 4.68
C LEU A 13 -21.14 -8.25 4.56
N LYS A 14 -21.25 -7.41 5.59
CA LYS A 14 -22.05 -6.20 5.53
C LYS A 14 -21.18 -5.09 4.95
N GLY A 15 -21.34 -4.79 3.69
CA GLY A 15 -20.61 -3.74 2.98
C GLY A 15 -21.58 -2.68 2.43
N ALA A 16 -21.06 -1.47 2.26
CA ALA A 16 -21.74 -0.39 1.56
C ALA A 16 -20.74 0.29 0.61
N ASP A 17 -21.21 0.60 -0.57
CA ASP A 17 -20.49 1.46 -1.51
C ASP A 17 -20.80 2.92 -1.15
N LEU A 18 -19.78 3.71 -0.89
CA LEU A 18 -19.90 5.11 -0.52
C LEU A 18 -19.72 6.06 -1.72
N GLY A 19 -19.50 5.52 -2.91
CA GLY A 19 -19.17 6.30 -4.09
C GLY A 19 -17.75 6.85 -4.07
N ASP A 20 -17.49 7.86 -4.87
CA ASP A 20 -16.18 8.42 -5.09
C ASP A 20 -15.82 9.50 -4.04
N VAL A 21 -14.55 9.52 -3.64
CA VAL A 21 -14.00 10.65 -2.88
C VAL A 21 -13.92 11.87 -3.82
N PRO A 22 -14.33 13.07 -3.38
CA PRO A 22 -14.29 14.27 -4.21
C PRO A 22 -12.86 14.81 -4.36
N VAL A 23 -12.02 14.06 -5.09
CA VAL A 23 -10.62 14.45 -5.36
C VAL A 23 -10.57 15.66 -6.31
N ILE A 24 -9.51 16.46 -6.16
CA ILE A 24 -9.24 17.59 -7.01
C ILE A 24 -7.99 17.29 -7.84
N PRO A 25 -8.12 17.00 -9.14
CA PRO A 25 -6.96 16.71 -10.00
C PRO A 25 -5.90 17.81 -9.90
N ASP A 26 -4.62 17.41 -9.92
CA ASP A 26 -3.43 18.27 -9.80
C ASP A 26 -3.24 18.97 -8.44
N TYR A 27 -4.18 18.81 -7.49
CA TYR A 27 -4.10 19.41 -6.15
C TYR A 27 -3.99 18.30 -5.09
N ILE A 28 -2.76 17.81 -4.90
CA ILE A 28 -2.50 16.63 -4.06
C ILE A 28 -2.88 16.85 -2.58
N HIS A 29 -2.65 18.03 -2.04
CA HIS A 29 -2.96 18.30 -0.63
C HIS A 29 -4.45 18.39 -0.36
N GLU A 30 -5.20 18.99 -1.29
CA GLU A 30 -6.65 19.04 -1.25
C GLU A 30 -7.25 17.65 -1.42
N THR A 31 -6.66 16.83 -2.28
CA THR A 31 -7.03 15.42 -2.44
C THR A 31 -6.80 14.64 -1.15
N TYR A 32 -5.65 14.80 -0.49
CA TYR A 32 -5.41 14.17 0.82
C TYR A 32 -6.46 14.60 1.86
N ALA A 33 -6.77 15.90 1.93
CA ALA A 33 -7.79 16.40 2.86
C ALA A 33 -9.18 15.79 2.60
N ALA A 34 -9.56 15.62 1.33
CA ALA A 34 -10.82 14.98 0.95
C ALA A 34 -10.86 13.50 1.34
N ILE A 35 -9.75 12.76 1.13
CA ILE A 35 -9.61 11.37 1.55
C ILE A 35 -9.72 11.26 3.08
N GLU A 36 -8.96 12.07 3.82
CA GLU A 36 -8.97 12.09 5.28
C GLU A 36 -10.39 12.34 5.81
N GLN A 37 -11.09 13.35 5.28
CA GLN A 37 -12.45 13.68 5.70
C GLN A 37 -13.42 12.54 5.43
N THR A 38 -13.32 11.89 4.27
CA THR A 38 -14.19 10.77 3.90
C THR A 38 -13.96 9.58 4.83
N LEU A 39 -12.70 9.24 5.05
CA LEU A 39 -12.35 8.09 5.90
C LEU A 39 -12.62 8.34 7.38
N ASP A 40 -12.48 9.56 7.88
CA ASP A 40 -12.87 9.91 9.25
C ASP A 40 -14.33 9.47 9.51
N GLY A 41 -15.26 9.78 8.60
CA GLY A 41 -16.66 9.36 8.72
C GLY A 41 -16.85 7.84 8.72
N VAL A 42 -16.11 7.11 7.87
CA VAL A 42 -16.15 5.64 7.82
C VAL A 42 -15.63 5.04 9.14
N LEU A 43 -14.50 5.55 9.61
CA LEU A 43 -13.86 5.08 10.83
C LEU A 43 -14.69 5.39 12.09
N GLU A 44 -15.37 6.53 12.15
CA GLU A 44 -16.29 6.88 13.24
C GLU A 44 -17.43 5.86 13.38
N CYS A 45 -17.94 5.33 12.28
CA CYS A 45 -18.94 4.26 12.28
C CYS A 45 -18.39 2.90 12.71
N GLY A 46 -17.07 2.76 12.93
CA GLY A 46 -16.43 1.49 13.27
C GLY A 46 -16.30 0.55 12.08
N ALA A 47 -16.50 1.02 10.87
CA ALA A 47 -16.33 0.24 9.65
C ALA A 47 -14.84 0.15 9.25
N VAL A 48 -14.52 -0.88 8.47
CA VAL A 48 -13.20 -1.03 7.84
C VAL A 48 -13.28 -0.46 6.44
N PRO A 49 -12.52 0.59 6.11
CA PRO A 49 -12.49 1.14 4.76
C PRO A 49 -11.79 0.18 3.80
N ILE A 50 -12.32 0.10 2.59
CA ILE A 50 -11.69 -0.53 1.43
C ILE A 50 -11.71 0.50 0.31
N SER A 51 -10.55 1.02 -0.04
CA SER A 51 -10.41 2.01 -1.10
C SER A 51 -9.97 1.33 -2.40
N ILE A 52 -10.52 1.81 -3.51
CA ILE A 52 -10.11 1.44 -4.86
C ILE A 52 -9.73 2.74 -5.53
N GLY A 53 -8.48 2.87 -5.90
CA GLY A 53 -8.09 4.18 -6.31
C GLY A 53 -7.18 4.24 -7.51
N GLY A 54 -6.78 5.45 -7.70
CA GLY A 54 -5.85 5.99 -8.63
C GLY A 54 -4.41 5.58 -8.36
N ASP A 55 -3.50 6.53 -8.41
CA ASP A 55 -2.11 6.24 -8.12
C ASP A 55 -1.86 6.04 -6.61
N HIS A 56 -0.69 5.50 -6.27
CA HIS A 56 -0.37 5.10 -4.89
C HIS A 56 -0.23 6.28 -3.91
N ALA A 57 -0.22 7.54 -4.40
CA ALA A 57 -0.20 8.72 -3.53
C ALA A 57 -1.39 8.76 -2.57
N ILE A 58 -2.56 8.21 -2.97
CA ILE A 58 -3.78 8.21 -2.13
C ILE A 58 -3.55 7.63 -0.74
N THR A 59 -2.65 6.64 -0.61
CA THR A 59 -2.39 5.94 0.66
C THR A 59 -1.88 6.86 1.77
N LEU A 60 -1.26 8.00 1.45
CA LEU A 60 -0.84 8.94 2.49
C LEU A 60 -2.04 9.58 3.18
N GLY A 61 -3.05 10.03 2.43
CA GLY A 61 -4.30 10.56 3.00
C GLY A 61 -5.04 9.50 3.82
N GLU A 62 -5.08 8.26 3.34
CA GLU A 62 -5.68 7.13 4.06
C GLU A 62 -4.96 6.85 5.37
N LEU A 63 -3.63 6.76 5.34
CA LEU A 63 -2.81 6.50 6.53
C LEU A 63 -2.94 7.61 7.59
N ARG A 64 -3.09 8.87 7.18
CA ARG A 64 -3.36 9.98 8.10
C ARG A 64 -4.67 9.79 8.86
N ALA A 65 -5.76 9.47 8.17
CA ALA A 65 -7.04 9.20 8.81
C ALA A 65 -6.96 7.96 9.73
N ILE A 66 -6.35 6.87 9.24
CA ILE A 66 -6.25 5.62 10.00
C ILE A 66 -5.35 5.78 11.23
N ALA A 67 -4.20 6.43 11.11
CA ALA A 67 -3.30 6.66 12.23
C ALA A 67 -3.88 7.63 13.26
N LYS A 68 -4.67 8.60 12.85
CA LYS A 68 -5.44 9.49 13.76
C LYS A 68 -6.40 8.69 14.65
N LYS A 69 -7.01 7.63 14.13
CA LYS A 69 -7.96 6.77 14.85
C LYS A 69 -7.27 5.70 15.70
N HIS A 70 -6.25 5.06 15.14
CA HIS A 70 -5.69 3.81 15.68
C HIS A 70 -4.27 3.96 16.21
N GLY A 71 -3.64 5.12 16.02
CA GLY A 71 -2.21 5.30 16.24
C GLY A 71 -1.38 4.74 15.10
N LYS A 72 -0.08 4.64 15.28
CA LYS A 72 0.87 4.08 14.31
C LYS A 72 0.50 2.65 13.95
N VAL A 73 0.44 2.35 12.65
CA VAL A 73 0.09 1.02 12.12
C VAL A 73 1.27 0.32 11.47
N SER A 74 1.16 -0.99 11.28
CA SER A 74 2.08 -1.74 10.43
C SER A 74 1.63 -1.65 8.98
N LEU A 75 2.57 -1.56 8.05
CA LEU A 75 2.31 -1.62 6.61
C LEU A 75 2.53 -3.04 6.11
N VAL A 76 1.56 -3.57 5.39
CA VAL A 76 1.71 -4.76 4.53
C VAL A 76 1.49 -4.31 3.10
N HIS A 77 2.56 -4.27 2.31
CA HIS A 77 2.59 -3.64 1.00
C HIS A 77 2.95 -4.65 -0.08
N PHE A 78 2.01 -4.89 -0.99
CA PHE A 78 2.21 -5.70 -2.19
C PHE A 78 2.35 -4.78 -3.39
N ASP A 79 3.51 -4.82 -4.06
CA ASP A 79 3.85 -3.89 -5.12
C ASP A 79 5.08 -4.37 -5.88
N SER A 80 5.35 -3.83 -7.04
CA SER A 80 6.63 -3.95 -7.70
C SER A 80 7.64 -2.88 -7.25
N HIS A 81 7.19 -1.80 -6.59
CA HIS A 81 7.97 -0.65 -6.14
C HIS A 81 8.00 -0.51 -4.61
N LEU A 82 8.99 0.20 -4.09
CA LEU A 82 9.12 0.47 -2.66
C LEU A 82 8.29 1.68 -2.21
N ASP A 83 8.09 2.65 -3.08
CA ASP A 83 7.40 3.92 -2.81
C ASP A 83 7.93 4.69 -1.59
N LEU A 84 9.26 4.58 -1.41
CA LEU A 84 10.04 5.18 -0.32
C LEU A 84 10.96 6.31 -0.79
N CYS A 85 10.81 6.79 -2.03
CA CYS A 85 11.61 7.88 -2.54
C CYS A 85 11.42 9.13 -1.69
N ASP A 86 12.49 9.92 -1.50
CA ASP A 86 12.34 11.23 -0.87
C ASP A 86 11.64 12.21 -1.80
N THR A 87 12.01 12.20 -3.07
CA THR A 87 11.36 13.00 -4.12
C THR A 87 11.32 12.22 -5.43
N VAL A 88 10.29 12.47 -6.23
CA VAL A 88 10.21 12.03 -7.63
C VAL A 88 9.92 13.26 -8.47
N PHE A 89 10.72 13.52 -9.51
CA PHE A 89 10.69 14.77 -10.29
C PHE A 89 10.74 16.04 -9.45
N GLY A 90 11.50 16.01 -8.33
CA GLY A 90 11.62 17.12 -7.39
C GLY A 90 10.39 17.36 -6.49
N GLN A 91 9.36 16.50 -6.56
CA GLN A 91 8.16 16.59 -5.75
C GLN A 91 8.20 15.58 -4.59
N LYS A 92 7.81 16.03 -3.40
CA LYS A 92 7.76 15.20 -2.18
C LYS A 92 6.48 14.37 -2.05
N TYR A 93 5.43 14.77 -2.73
CA TYR A 93 4.10 14.16 -2.63
C TYR A 93 3.65 13.66 -4.00
N ASN A 94 3.79 12.36 -4.23
CA ASN A 94 3.37 11.65 -5.44
C ASN A 94 3.32 10.13 -5.16
N HIS A 95 3.04 9.33 -6.19
CA HIS A 95 2.90 7.88 -6.08
C HIS A 95 4.15 7.14 -5.57
N GLY A 96 5.37 7.61 -5.85
CA GLY A 96 6.61 6.94 -5.43
C GLY A 96 7.11 7.36 -4.04
N THR A 97 6.36 8.17 -3.28
CA THR A 97 6.83 8.76 -2.02
C THR A 97 5.95 8.54 -0.80
N PRO A 98 4.76 7.89 -0.90
CA PRO A 98 3.78 7.93 0.18
C PRO A 98 4.28 7.29 1.47
N PHE A 99 5.01 6.17 1.39
CA PHE A 99 5.47 5.48 2.61
C PHE A 99 6.66 6.18 3.26
N ARG A 100 7.46 6.89 2.49
CA ARG A 100 8.47 7.79 3.05
C ARG A 100 7.82 8.90 3.86
N ARG A 101 6.80 9.55 3.32
CA ARG A 101 6.04 10.58 4.05
C ARG A 101 5.32 10.00 5.25
N ALA A 102 4.67 8.85 5.10
CA ALA A 102 3.97 8.18 6.20
C ALA A 102 4.91 7.83 7.36
N MET A 103 6.14 7.40 7.07
CA MET A 103 7.16 7.14 8.07
C MET A 103 7.60 8.44 8.77
N GLU A 104 7.89 9.50 8.02
CA GLU A 104 8.32 10.78 8.55
C GLU A 104 7.24 11.45 9.42
N GLU A 105 5.98 11.28 9.06
CA GLU A 105 4.82 11.73 9.85
C GLU A 105 4.51 10.81 11.03
N GLY A 106 5.20 9.68 11.17
CA GLY A 106 5.00 8.73 12.27
C GLY A 106 3.71 7.92 12.17
N LEU A 107 3.15 7.76 10.97
CA LEU A 107 1.88 7.07 10.73
C LEU A 107 2.05 5.54 10.67
N ILE A 108 3.21 5.09 10.21
CA ILE A 108 3.56 3.66 10.11
C ILE A 108 4.78 3.32 10.95
N ASP A 109 4.89 2.04 11.34
CA ASP A 109 6.03 1.47 12.04
C ASP A 109 6.86 0.62 11.05
N PRO A 110 7.99 1.14 10.52
CA PRO A 110 8.81 0.40 9.57
C PRO A 110 9.34 -0.93 10.12
N GLU A 111 9.71 -0.96 11.41
CA GLU A 111 10.23 -2.17 12.05
C GLU A 111 9.21 -3.30 12.14
N LYS A 112 7.93 -2.97 12.00
CA LYS A 112 6.79 -3.91 11.99
C LYS A 112 6.07 -3.95 10.66
N SER A 113 6.76 -3.55 9.59
CA SER A 113 6.19 -3.47 8.25
C SER A 113 6.93 -4.37 7.26
N VAL A 114 6.21 -4.84 6.26
CA VAL A 114 6.75 -5.70 5.21
C VAL A 114 6.30 -5.22 3.83
N GLN A 115 7.25 -5.18 2.90
CA GLN A 115 7.06 -4.85 1.49
C GLN A 115 7.38 -6.09 0.66
N ILE A 116 6.48 -6.47 -0.24
CA ILE A 116 6.48 -7.78 -0.89
C ILE A 116 6.33 -7.61 -2.38
N GLY A 117 7.22 -8.24 -3.16
CA GLY A 117 7.13 -8.28 -4.61
C GLY A 117 8.03 -7.28 -5.35
N MET A 118 8.82 -6.52 -4.61
CA MET A 118 9.65 -5.44 -5.13
C MET A 118 10.58 -5.93 -6.22
N ARG A 119 10.38 -5.44 -7.45
CA ARG A 119 11.15 -5.82 -8.65
C ARG A 119 11.21 -4.72 -9.70
N GLY A 120 10.55 -3.61 -9.42
CA GLY A 120 10.52 -2.45 -10.32
C GLY A 120 11.88 -1.79 -10.46
N SER A 121 11.95 -0.81 -11.35
CA SER A 121 13.13 0.02 -11.55
C SER A 121 13.53 0.69 -10.24
N LEU A 122 14.79 0.57 -9.88
CA LEU A 122 15.36 1.30 -8.76
C LEU A 122 15.77 2.70 -9.24
N TYR A 123 15.43 3.72 -8.47
CA TYR A 123 15.96 5.07 -8.69
C TYR A 123 17.40 5.18 -8.17
N ASP A 124 17.73 4.42 -7.14
CA ASP A 124 19.08 4.29 -6.60
C ASP A 124 19.42 2.79 -6.45
N PRO A 125 20.64 2.36 -6.84
CA PRO A 125 21.08 0.97 -6.62
C PRO A 125 20.96 0.48 -5.19
N ASP A 126 20.95 1.41 -4.23
CA ASP A 126 20.86 1.12 -2.80
C ASP A 126 19.42 1.15 -2.24
N ASP A 127 18.38 1.33 -3.07
CA ASP A 127 16.99 1.47 -2.59
C ASP A 127 16.53 0.35 -1.66
N PHE A 128 16.87 -0.91 -1.95
CA PHE A 128 16.55 -2.03 -1.06
C PHE A 128 17.30 -1.94 0.27
N LYS A 129 18.55 -1.51 0.22
CA LYS A 129 19.35 -1.30 1.43
C LYS A 129 18.80 -0.14 2.24
N ILE A 130 18.41 0.95 1.60
CA ILE A 130 17.77 2.10 2.25
C ILE A 130 16.49 1.66 2.95
N ALA A 131 15.63 0.88 2.29
CA ALA A 131 14.41 0.35 2.90
C ALA A 131 14.71 -0.50 4.15
N ALA A 132 15.71 -1.39 4.06
CA ALA A 132 16.14 -2.21 5.19
C ALA A 132 16.73 -1.38 6.33
N ASP A 133 17.56 -0.37 6.03
CA ASP A 133 18.14 0.55 7.02
C ASP A 133 17.07 1.40 7.72
N LEU A 134 15.93 1.67 7.05
CA LEU A 134 14.75 2.30 7.63
C LEU A 134 13.92 1.36 8.51
N GLY A 135 14.22 0.06 8.52
CA GLY A 135 13.57 -0.96 9.34
C GLY A 135 12.55 -1.85 8.63
N PHE A 136 12.28 -1.60 7.34
CA PHE A 136 11.35 -2.44 6.58
C PHE A 136 11.91 -3.83 6.31
N THR A 137 11.06 -4.83 6.35
CA THR A 137 11.36 -6.14 5.76
C THR A 137 10.94 -6.11 4.29
N VAL A 138 11.89 -6.33 3.39
CA VAL A 138 11.64 -6.37 1.95
C VAL A 138 11.76 -7.80 1.45
N ILE A 139 10.74 -8.28 0.75
CA ILE A 139 10.75 -9.57 0.03
C ILE A 139 10.75 -9.25 -1.46
N PRO A 140 11.91 -9.36 -2.14
CA PRO A 140 12.00 -9.08 -3.57
C PRO A 140 11.16 -10.06 -4.40
N GLY A 141 10.67 -9.59 -5.55
CA GLY A 141 9.81 -10.36 -6.44
C GLY A 141 10.46 -11.64 -6.96
N ASP A 142 11.76 -11.61 -7.21
CA ASP A 142 12.54 -12.78 -7.66
C ASP A 142 12.65 -13.88 -6.58
N LYS A 143 12.36 -13.56 -5.32
CA LYS A 143 12.34 -14.51 -4.20
C LYS A 143 10.96 -15.07 -3.90
N LEU A 144 9.89 -14.50 -4.44
CA LEU A 144 8.52 -14.95 -4.11
C LEU A 144 8.27 -16.41 -4.43
N HIS A 145 8.87 -16.93 -5.51
CA HIS A 145 8.73 -18.34 -5.89
C HIS A 145 9.28 -19.32 -4.83
N THR A 146 10.07 -18.85 -3.87
CA THR A 146 10.62 -19.67 -2.79
C THR A 146 9.71 -19.75 -1.57
N TYR A 147 8.62 -18.99 -1.54
CA TYR A 147 7.64 -18.98 -0.46
C TYR A 147 6.37 -19.69 -0.88
N SER A 148 5.85 -20.57 -0.02
CA SER A 148 4.44 -20.92 -0.10
C SER A 148 3.58 -19.77 0.42
N PRO A 149 2.27 -19.72 0.10
CA PRO A 149 1.37 -18.73 0.71
C PRO A 149 1.38 -18.78 2.25
N GLU A 150 1.51 -19.97 2.82
CA GLU A 150 1.57 -20.19 4.26
C GLU A 150 2.86 -19.64 4.87
N ASP A 151 4.00 -19.84 4.20
CA ASP A 151 5.28 -19.28 4.64
C ASP A 151 5.26 -17.76 4.58
N LEU A 152 4.73 -17.18 3.51
CA LEU A 152 4.59 -15.74 3.38
C LEU A 152 3.69 -15.16 4.47
N LEU A 153 2.55 -15.80 4.73
CA LEU A 153 1.64 -15.39 5.80
C LEU A 153 2.31 -15.47 7.18
N LYS A 154 3.17 -16.49 7.41
CA LYS A 154 3.94 -16.59 8.65
C LYS A 154 4.90 -15.43 8.81
N VAL A 155 5.68 -15.10 7.78
CA VAL A 155 6.59 -13.94 7.79
C VAL A 155 5.84 -12.64 8.09
N ILE A 156 4.68 -12.41 7.42
CA ILE A 156 3.84 -11.24 7.66
C ILE A 156 3.40 -11.19 9.13
N LYS A 157 2.83 -12.28 9.65
CA LYS A 157 2.34 -12.34 11.05
C LYS A 157 3.44 -12.13 12.07
N GLU A 158 4.61 -12.74 11.87
CA GLU A 158 5.77 -12.57 12.77
C GLU A 158 6.26 -11.11 12.76
N LYS A 159 6.22 -10.45 11.60
CA LYS A 159 6.68 -9.08 11.45
C LYS A 159 5.72 -8.06 12.06
N VAL A 160 4.42 -8.18 11.77
CA VAL A 160 3.42 -7.21 12.24
C VAL A 160 3.02 -7.42 13.71
N GLY A 161 3.12 -8.65 14.22
CA GLY A 161 2.70 -9.00 15.59
C GLY A 161 1.23 -8.65 15.82
N ASP A 162 0.95 -7.99 16.94
CA ASP A 162 -0.41 -7.58 17.35
C ASP A 162 -0.80 -6.16 16.87
N ASN A 163 0.03 -5.53 16.03
CA ASN A 163 -0.27 -4.19 15.53
C ASN A 163 -1.48 -4.19 14.61
N LYS A 164 -2.16 -3.04 14.57
CA LYS A 164 -3.10 -2.76 13.48
C LYS A 164 -2.35 -2.71 12.17
N VAL A 165 -2.95 -3.25 11.11
CA VAL A 165 -2.33 -3.35 9.80
C VAL A 165 -3.06 -2.48 8.80
N PHE A 166 -2.31 -1.67 8.06
CA PHE A 166 -2.72 -1.10 6.79
C PHE A 166 -2.20 -2.02 5.69
N LEU A 167 -3.13 -2.61 4.93
CA LEU A 167 -2.80 -3.44 3.79
C LEU A 167 -3.05 -2.66 2.51
N THR A 168 -2.05 -2.59 1.65
CA THR A 168 -2.16 -2.01 0.32
C THR A 168 -1.65 -2.98 -0.74
N PHE A 169 -2.30 -2.93 -1.89
CA PHE A 169 -2.00 -3.80 -3.02
C PHE A 169 -2.01 -2.97 -4.30
N ASP A 170 -0.83 -2.72 -4.85
CA ASP A 170 -0.71 -2.19 -6.19
C ASP A 170 -0.90 -3.32 -7.20
N ILE A 171 -1.66 -3.04 -8.26
CA ILE A 171 -1.96 -4.03 -9.30
C ILE A 171 -0.69 -4.47 -10.05
N ASP A 172 0.35 -3.66 -10.06
CA ASP A 172 1.62 -3.99 -10.69
C ASP A 172 2.46 -5.02 -9.91
N PHE A 173 2.05 -5.37 -8.69
CA PHE A 173 2.53 -6.59 -8.02
C PHE A 173 2.30 -7.83 -8.87
N VAL A 174 1.19 -7.87 -9.60
CA VAL A 174 0.84 -8.99 -10.47
C VAL A 174 1.71 -8.97 -11.72
N ASP A 175 2.15 -10.15 -12.17
CA ASP A 175 2.91 -10.26 -13.41
C ASP A 175 2.13 -9.61 -14.58
N PRO A 176 2.77 -8.76 -15.39
CA PRO A 176 2.13 -8.09 -16.53
C PRO A 176 1.44 -9.02 -17.53
N ALA A 177 1.79 -10.30 -17.57
CA ALA A 177 1.08 -11.29 -18.38
C ALA A 177 -0.38 -11.49 -17.90
N TYR A 178 -0.66 -11.23 -16.62
CA TYR A 178 -1.98 -11.36 -16.01
C TYR A 178 -2.63 -10.02 -15.73
N ALA A 179 -1.86 -8.93 -15.65
CA ALA A 179 -2.33 -7.57 -15.46
C ALA A 179 -1.73 -6.61 -16.51
N PRO A 180 -2.06 -6.78 -17.80
CA PRO A 180 -1.38 -6.04 -18.89
C PRO A 180 -1.74 -4.55 -18.95
N GLY A 181 -2.72 -4.11 -18.19
CA GLY A 181 -3.16 -2.71 -18.12
C GLY A 181 -2.38 -1.86 -17.11
N THR A 182 -1.48 -2.46 -16.33
CA THR A 182 -0.63 -1.69 -15.41
C THR A 182 0.57 -1.07 -16.12
N ILE A 183 1.06 0.07 -15.60
CA ILE A 183 2.15 0.84 -16.18
C ILE A 183 3.51 0.14 -16.05
N SER A 184 3.72 -0.64 -15.01
CA SER A 184 4.98 -1.33 -14.70
C SER A 184 5.27 -2.56 -15.57
N GLY A 185 4.54 -2.72 -16.64
CA GLY A 185 4.76 -3.77 -17.62
C GLY A 185 5.96 -3.47 -18.47
N ARG A 186 7.13 -3.97 -18.12
CA ARG A 186 8.37 -3.97 -18.90
C ARG A 186 8.90 -2.56 -19.24
N GLU A 187 9.58 -1.94 -18.34
CA GLU A 187 10.68 -1.12 -18.78
C GLU A 187 11.67 -2.04 -19.49
N LYS A 188 11.67 -1.97 -20.81
CA LYS A 188 12.74 -2.58 -21.59
C LYS A 188 14.03 -1.90 -21.13
N GLU A 189 14.96 -2.70 -20.64
CA GLU A 189 16.36 -2.33 -20.64
C GLU A 189 16.68 -1.77 -22.04
N VAL A 190 17.02 -0.50 -22.12
CA VAL A 190 17.56 0.14 -23.32
C VAL A 190 19.07 0.11 -23.17
#